data_8f08b8bad2a8c1a7ee6dadfa4ae3110c
#
_entry.id   8f08b8bad2a8c1a7ee6dadfa4ae3110c
#
_cell.length_a   1.000
_cell.length_b   1.000
_cell.length_c   1.000
_cell.angle_alpha   90.00
_cell.angle_beta   90.00
_cell.angle_gamma   90.00
#
_symmetry.space_group_name_H-M   'P 1'
#
loop_
_entity.id
_entity.type
_entity.pdbx_description
1 polymer ?
#
loop_
_entity_poly.entity_id
_entity_poly.type
_entity_poly.pdbx_seq_one_letter_code
_entity_poly.pdbx_strand_id
1 'polypeptide(L)'
;NAVRFAFWGAEELGTVGSTKYIESLNIDQLKDIALYLNFDMLGSPNPGYFTYDGDQSTKLPRDERVPRVPEGSAAIERLLVAYLHSAGKTAEDTGFDGRSDYDAFTLAGIPSGGLFAGAEENMNDEQAKLWNGRAGAPFDPNYHKATDTIEHIDQTALAIQGAGVGYAVGFYATDITGRTGMPPRDERTRHTVEPK
;
A
#
# COMPACT_ATOMS: atom_id res chain seq x y z
N ASN A 1 -7.49 -19.58 -5.76
CA ASN A 1 -7.63 -18.52 -4.76
C ASN A 1 -8.73 -17.56 -5.17
N ALA A 2 -9.38 -16.89 -4.20
CA ALA A 2 -10.36 -15.85 -4.46
C ALA A 2 -9.70 -14.48 -4.36
N VAL A 3 -10.09 -13.56 -5.24
CA VAL A 3 -9.70 -12.16 -5.19
C VAL A 3 -10.94 -11.33 -4.87
N ARG A 4 -10.80 -10.39 -3.94
CA ARG A 4 -11.83 -9.40 -3.62
C ARG A 4 -11.31 -8.02 -3.93
N PHE A 5 -12.03 -7.29 -4.77
CA PHE A 5 -11.81 -5.87 -4.98
C PHE A 5 -12.71 -5.09 -4.03
N ALA A 6 -12.12 -4.19 -3.26
CA ALA A 6 -12.83 -3.34 -2.31
C ALA A 6 -12.59 -1.87 -2.67
N PHE A 7 -13.67 -1.09 -2.67
CA PHE A 7 -13.65 0.36 -2.87
C PHE A 7 -14.21 0.97 -1.59
N TRP A 8 -13.32 1.49 -0.77
CA TRP A 8 -13.67 1.98 0.57
C TRP A 8 -14.31 3.35 0.51
N GLY A 9 -15.30 3.59 1.34
CA GLY A 9 -15.88 4.90 1.54
C GLY A 9 -15.38 5.54 2.84
N ALA A 10 -15.39 6.88 2.87
CA ALA A 10 -15.04 7.67 4.05
C ALA A 10 -13.62 7.39 4.58
N GLU A 11 -12.65 7.17 3.68
CA GLU A 11 -11.25 7.03 4.03
C GLU A 11 -10.75 8.30 4.72
N GLU A 12 -11.04 9.47 4.14
CA GLU A 12 -10.68 10.81 4.63
C GLU A 12 -11.29 11.17 6.00
N LEU A 13 -12.24 10.40 6.49
CA LEU A 13 -12.81 10.53 7.84
C LEU A 13 -12.15 9.59 8.85
N GLY A 14 -10.97 9.07 8.53
CA GLY A 14 -10.18 8.16 9.36
C GLY A 14 -10.42 6.69 9.02
N THR A 15 -10.33 6.34 7.74
CA THR A 15 -10.40 4.96 7.22
C THR A 15 -11.68 4.21 7.65
N VAL A 16 -12.82 4.93 7.73
CA VAL A 16 -14.07 4.41 8.35
C VAL A 16 -14.55 3.14 7.66
N GLY A 17 -14.54 3.12 6.31
CA GLY A 17 -15.08 1.98 5.55
C GLY A 17 -14.29 0.70 5.76
N SER A 18 -12.97 0.74 5.60
CA SER A 18 -12.08 -0.40 5.79
C SER A 18 -12.05 -0.86 7.25
N THR A 19 -12.04 0.09 8.20
CA THR A 19 -12.07 -0.21 9.63
C THR A 19 -13.36 -0.95 10.00
N LYS A 20 -14.54 -0.45 9.60
CA LYS A 20 -15.82 -1.11 9.88
C LYS A 20 -15.92 -2.50 9.24
N TYR A 21 -15.34 -2.68 8.06
CA TYR A 21 -15.25 -4.00 7.45
C TYR A 21 -14.45 -4.96 8.32
N ILE A 22 -13.25 -4.59 8.76
CA ILE A 22 -12.41 -5.44 9.61
C ILE A 22 -13.06 -5.70 10.97
N GLU A 23 -13.63 -4.68 11.63
CA GLU A 23 -14.38 -4.82 12.89
C GLU A 23 -15.55 -5.81 12.79
N SER A 24 -16.17 -5.95 11.61
CA SER A 24 -17.28 -6.86 11.39
C SER A 24 -16.90 -8.33 11.30
N LEU A 25 -15.60 -8.64 11.18
CA LEU A 25 -15.09 -9.98 10.95
C LEU A 25 -14.65 -10.64 12.26
N ASN A 26 -15.00 -11.92 12.42
CA ASN A 26 -14.44 -12.75 13.49
C ASN A 26 -13.06 -13.30 13.10
N ILE A 27 -12.37 -13.92 14.05
CA ILE A 27 -11.00 -14.44 13.85
C ILE A 27 -10.91 -15.43 12.69
N ASP A 28 -11.89 -16.32 12.52
CA ASP A 28 -11.88 -17.29 11.42
C ASP A 28 -12.02 -16.61 10.05
N GLN A 29 -12.89 -15.60 9.97
CA GLN A 29 -13.05 -14.80 8.76
C GLN A 29 -11.80 -13.96 8.46
N LEU A 30 -11.14 -13.42 9.49
CA LEU A 30 -9.86 -12.72 9.34
C LEU A 30 -8.76 -13.68 8.84
N LYS A 31 -8.75 -14.94 9.28
CA LYS A 31 -7.82 -15.96 8.76
C LYS A 31 -8.07 -16.31 7.30
N ASP A 32 -9.28 -16.12 6.76
CA ASP A 32 -9.57 -16.32 5.34
C ASP A 32 -8.89 -15.26 4.45
N ILE A 33 -8.57 -14.09 5.00
CA ILE A 33 -7.83 -13.05 4.28
C ILE A 33 -6.32 -13.37 4.36
N ALA A 34 -5.74 -13.74 3.22
CA ALA A 34 -4.32 -14.07 3.14
C ALA A 34 -3.44 -12.83 3.23
N LEU A 35 -3.79 -11.79 2.49
CA LEU A 35 -3.08 -10.52 2.41
C LEU A 35 -4.02 -9.41 1.95
N TYR A 36 -3.59 -8.18 2.15
CA TYR A 36 -4.23 -6.97 1.64
C TYR A 36 -3.26 -6.17 0.77
N LEU A 37 -3.72 -5.77 -0.40
CA LEU A 37 -2.97 -4.87 -1.29
C LEU A 37 -3.67 -3.51 -1.28
N ASN A 38 -2.94 -2.49 -0.83
CA ASN A 38 -3.40 -1.10 -0.76
C ASN A 38 -2.92 -0.33 -1.98
N PHE A 39 -3.84 0.31 -2.68
CA PHE A 39 -3.54 1.11 -3.84
C PHE A 39 -4.27 2.44 -3.71
N ASP A 40 -3.53 3.45 -3.35
CA ASP A 40 -3.98 4.78 -3.05
C ASP A 40 -3.00 5.76 -3.68
N MET A 41 -3.49 6.79 -4.38
CA MET A 41 -2.67 7.80 -5.03
C MET A 41 -1.59 7.21 -5.95
N LEU A 42 -1.98 6.69 -7.11
CA LEU A 42 -1.08 6.04 -8.07
C LEU A 42 -0.64 6.94 -9.24
N GLY A 43 -1.17 8.17 -9.32
CA GLY A 43 -1.00 9.05 -10.47
C GLY A 43 -0.64 10.49 -10.11
N SER A 44 0.07 10.72 -9.01
CA SER A 44 0.48 12.07 -8.57
C SER A 44 1.27 12.80 -9.65
N PRO A 45 1.04 14.12 -9.85
CA PRO A 45 1.63 14.89 -10.97
C PRO A 45 3.16 15.01 -10.97
N ASN A 46 3.79 14.87 -9.80
CA ASN A 46 5.24 14.81 -9.63
C ASN A 46 5.60 13.46 -8.99
N PRO A 47 5.44 12.33 -9.72
CA PRO A 47 5.27 11.02 -9.12
C PRO A 47 6.55 10.45 -8.51
N GLY A 48 6.41 9.91 -7.32
CA GLY A 48 7.32 8.93 -6.75
C GLY A 48 6.91 7.50 -7.12
N TYR A 49 7.79 6.56 -6.84
CA TYR A 49 7.53 5.12 -7.00
C TYR A 49 7.84 4.43 -5.69
N PHE A 50 6.87 4.45 -4.79
CA PHE A 50 7.01 3.92 -3.46
C PHE A 50 6.37 2.54 -3.30
N THR A 51 6.98 1.73 -2.45
CA THR A 51 6.39 0.51 -1.89
C THR A 51 6.29 0.66 -0.37
N TYR A 52 5.27 0.06 0.25
CA TYR A 52 5.20 0.05 1.72
C TYR A 52 6.32 -0.80 2.32
N ASP A 53 7.05 -0.25 3.31
CA ASP A 53 8.20 -0.85 4.01
C ASP A 53 7.75 -2.06 4.86
N GLY A 54 7.59 -3.20 4.20
CA GLY A 54 7.10 -4.43 4.79
C GLY A 54 8.13 -5.17 5.62
N ASP A 55 9.41 -4.96 5.37
CA ASP A 55 10.51 -5.56 6.14
C ASP A 55 11.05 -4.64 7.24
N GLN A 56 10.55 -3.41 7.30
CA GLN A 56 10.94 -2.37 8.26
C GLN A 56 12.45 -2.05 8.19
N SER A 57 13.03 -2.10 6.98
CA SER A 57 14.45 -1.82 6.73
C SER A 57 14.78 -0.34 6.85
N THR A 58 13.80 0.53 6.65
CA THR A 58 13.95 1.99 6.69
C THR A 58 13.31 2.56 7.96
N LYS A 59 13.95 3.59 8.55
CA LYS A 59 13.41 4.29 9.74
C LYS A 59 12.34 5.31 9.32
N LEU A 60 11.22 4.83 8.85
CA LEU A 60 10.08 5.65 8.45
C LEU A 60 9.07 5.83 9.59
N PRO A 61 8.24 6.89 9.56
CA PRO A 61 7.10 7.02 10.46
C PRO A 61 6.18 5.80 10.32
N ARG A 62 5.72 5.29 11.44
CA ARG A 62 4.75 4.20 11.51
C ARG A 62 3.73 4.47 12.59
N ASP A 63 2.58 3.86 12.48
CA ASP A 63 1.59 3.87 13.55
C ASP A 63 2.13 3.10 14.77
N GLU A 64 2.26 3.77 15.91
CA GLU A 64 2.75 3.16 17.16
C GLU A 64 1.84 2.04 17.68
N ARG A 65 0.57 2.00 17.25
CA ARG A 65 -0.37 0.92 17.55
C ARG A 65 0.01 -0.39 16.85
N VAL A 66 0.79 -0.31 15.77
CA VAL A 66 1.32 -1.47 15.04
C VAL A 66 2.79 -1.64 15.39
N PRO A 67 3.12 -2.39 16.46
CA PRO A 67 4.50 -2.51 16.94
C PRO A 67 5.40 -3.20 15.91
N ARG A 68 4.84 -4.01 15.06
CA ARG A 68 5.52 -4.70 13.97
C ARG A 68 4.57 -4.91 12.80
N VAL A 69 5.05 -4.69 11.58
CA VAL A 69 4.33 -5.00 10.36
C VAL A 69 4.08 -6.51 10.27
N PRO A 70 2.86 -6.97 9.90
CA PRO A 70 2.52 -8.39 9.89
C PRO A 70 3.43 -9.22 8.99
N GLU A 71 3.72 -10.45 9.43
CA GLU A 71 4.51 -11.42 8.67
C GLU A 71 3.88 -11.65 7.28
N GLY A 72 4.72 -11.61 6.24
CA GLY A 72 4.32 -11.68 4.84
C GLY A 72 4.38 -10.32 4.13
N SER A 73 4.30 -9.18 4.86
CA SER A 73 4.35 -7.85 4.24
C SER A 73 5.67 -7.59 3.50
N ALA A 74 6.79 -8.06 4.02
CA ALA A 74 8.09 -8.00 3.35
C ALA A 74 8.13 -8.75 2.00
N ALA A 75 7.31 -9.77 1.83
CA ALA A 75 7.21 -10.48 0.55
C ALA A 75 6.42 -9.69 -0.48
N ILE A 76 5.39 -8.94 -0.04
CA ILE A 76 4.62 -8.03 -0.91
C ILE A 76 5.53 -6.91 -1.40
N GLU A 77 6.27 -6.29 -0.49
CA GLU A 77 7.25 -5.26 -0.81
C GLU A 77 8.24 -5.75 -1.87
N ARG A 78 8.96 -6.87 -1.61
CA ARG A 78 9.93 -7.43 -2.56
C ARG A 78 9.32 -7.72 -3.93
N LEU A 79 8.08 -8.20 -4.00
CA LEU A 79 7.38 -8.43 -5.25
C LEU A 79 7.18 -7.13 -6.03
N LEU A 80 6.72 -6.08 -5.36
CA LEU A 80 6.43 -4.78 -5.98
C LEU A 80 7.70 -4.02 -6.34
N VAL A 81 8.76 -4.09 -5.51
CA VAL A 81 10.10 -3.57 -5.83
C VAL A 81 10.65 -4.24 -7.10
N ALA A 82 10.57 -5.57 -7.20
CA ALA A 82 10.99 -6.30 -8.40
C ALA A 82 10.18 -5.91 -9.64
N TYR A 83 8.87 -5.70 -9.47
CA TYR A 83 8.03 -5.20 -10.55
C TYR A 83 8.47 -3.81 -11.01
N LEU A 84 8.58 -2.84 -10.10
CA LEU A 84 8.99 -1.46 -10.44
C LEU A 84 10.36 -1.45 -11.13
N HIS A 85 11.30 -2.23 -10.62
CA HIS A 85 12.61 -2.40 -11.26
C HIS A 85 12.49 -2.92 -12.70
N SER A 86 11.63 -3.91 -12.94
CA SER A 86 11.37 -4.43 -14.29
C SER A 86 10.71 -3.40 -15.21
N ALA A 87 9.97 -2.46 -14.65
CA ALA A 87 9.38 -1.31 -15.35
C ALA A 87 10.36 -0.13 -15.52
N GLY A 88 11.63 -0.31 -15.15
CA GLY A 88 12.68 0.72 -15.26
C GLY A 88 12.57 1.82 -14.19
N LYS A 89 11.94 1.51 -13.05
CA LYS A 89 11.81 2.43 -11.91
C LYS A 89 12.53 1.89 -10.69
N THR A 90 13.23 2.76 -9.98
CA THR A 90 13.77 2.44 -8.67
C THR A 90 12.70 2.74 -7.63
N ALA A 91 12.39 1.76 -6.79
CA ALA A 91 11.47 1.95 -5.67
C ALA A 91 12.19 2.60 -4.48
N GLU A 92 11.44 3.40 -3.72
CA GLU A 92 11.79 3.79 -2.35
C GLU A 92 10.69 3.34 -1.39
N ASP A 93 11.02 3.29 -0.10
CA ASP A 93 10.08 2.85 0.91
C ASP A 93 9.14 3.98 1.33
N THR A 94 7.88 3.64 1.61
CA THR A 94 6.94 4.47 2.36
C THR A 94 6.47 3.73 3.62
N GLY A 95 6.24 4.48 4.71
CA GLY A 95 5.92 3.89 6.01
C GLY A 95 4.46 3.46 6.13
N PHE A 96 4.22 2.52 7.05
CA PHE A 96 2.88 2.20 7.54
C PHE A 96 2.52 3.19 8.67
N ASP A 97 2.13 4.40 8.31
CA ASP A 97 1.82 5.51 9.23
C ASP A 97 0.34 5.56 9.67
N GLY A 98 -0.50 4.67 9.12
CA GLY A 98 -1.92 4.57 9.43
C GLY A 98 -2.82 5.53 8.66
N ARG A 99 -2.30 6.20 7.63
CA ARG A 99 -3.01 7.22 6.84
C ARG A 99 -3.76 6.68 5.63
N SER A 100 -3.88 5.38 5.45
CA SER A 100 -4.65 4.79 4.36
C SER A 100 -5.35 3.49 4.81
N ASP A 101 -6.17 2.93 3.97
CA ASP A 101 -7.08 1.79 4.27
C ASP A 101 -6.37 0.49 4.68
N TYR A 102 -5.04 0.40 4.58
CA TYR A 102 -4.28 -0.73 5.15
C TYR A 102 -4.28 -0.75 6.68
N ASP A 103 -4.59 0.37 7.36
CA ASP A 103 -4.44 0.52 8.82
C ASP A 103 -5.14 -0.60 9.59
N ALA A 104 -6.44 -0.77 9.41
CA ALA A 104 -7.18 -1.81 10.11
C ALA A 104 -6.74 -3.24 9.76
N PHE A 105 -6.26 -3.46 8.52
CA PHE A 105 -5.74 -4.76 8.09
C PHE A 105 -4.44 -5.10 8.81
N THR A 106 -3.51 -4.15 8.91
CA THR A 106 -2.25 -4.34 9.64
C THR A 106 -2.49 -4.55 11.13
N LEU A 107 -3.41 -3.79 11.74
CA LEU A 107 -3.83 -3.97 13.13
C LEU A 107 -4.44 -5.37 13.37
N ALA A 108 -5.18 -5.89 12.41
CA ALA A 108 -5.73 -7.25 12.47
C ALA A 108 -4.68 -8.34 12.22
N GLY A 109 -3.43 -8.00 11.95
CA GLY A 109 -2.35 -8.96 11.67
C GLY A 109 -2.37 -9.49 10.25
N ILE A 110 -3.03 -8.82 9.30
CA ILE A 110 -3.07 -9.22 7.89
C ILE A 110 -1.86 -8.61 7.18
N PRO A 111 -1.03 -9.45 6.48
CA PRO A 111 0.06 -8.95 5.66
C PRO A 111 -0.44 -7.90 4.68
N SER A 112 0.18 -6.75 4.66
CA SER A 112 -0.24 -5.62 3.83
C SER A 112 0.94 -5.05 3.05
N GLY A 113 0.66 -4.46 1.91
CA GLY A 113 1.62 -3.76 1.06
C GLY A 113 0.90 -3.10 -0.11
N GLY A 114 1.64 -2.41 -0.95
CA GLY A 114 1.04 -1.72 -2.09
C GLY A 114 2.00 -0.76 -2.75
N LEU A 115 1.46 0.04 -3.65
CA LEU A 115 2.17 1.10 -4.38
C LEU A 115 1.61 2.46 -4.00
N PHE A 116 2.46 3.48 -4.08
CA PHE A 116 2.10 4.86 -3.76
C PHE A 116 2.92 5.83 -4.61
N ALA A 117 2.31 6.92 -5.07
CA ALA A 117 2.99 7.92 -5.91
C ALA A 117 3.41 9.18 -5.13
N GLY A 118 3.11 9.26 -3.85
CA GLY A 118 3.36 10.42 -3.00
C GLY A 118 2.17 11.38 -2.94
N ALA A 119 2.05 12.11 -1.85
CA ALA A 119 0.97 13.06 -1.57
C ALA A 119 1.52 14.50 -1.44
N GLU A 120 1.32 15.13 -0.28
CA GLU A 120 1.67 16.53 -0.02
C GLU A 120 3.15 16.79 0.29
N GLU A 121 3.92 15.75 0.58
CA GLU A 121 5.34 15.89 0.89
C GLU A 121 6.13 16.38 -0.33
N ASN A 122 7.17 17.14 -0.07
CA ASN A 122 8.04 17.62 -1.13
C ASN A 122 9.06 16.55 -1.55
N MET A 123 9.17 16.34 -2.85
CA MET A 123 10.22 15.54 -3.44
C MET A 123 11.59 16.16 -3.14
N ASN A 124 12.53 15.39 -2.64
CA ASN A 124 13.90 15.86 -2.40
C ASN A 124 14.78 15.81 -3.67
N ASP A 125 16.01 16.35 -3.59
CA ASP A 125 16.91 16.41 -4.74
C ASP A 125 17.35 15.04 -5.27
N GLU A 126 17.46 14.04 -4.39
CA GLU A 126 17.85 12.67 -4.76
C GLU A 126 16.71 11.97 -5.48
N GLN A 127 15.51 12.07 -4.94
CA GLN A 127 14.29 11.56 -5.56
C GLN A 127 14.00 12.20 -6.92
N ALA A 128 14.22 13.52 -7.02
CA ALA A 128 14.04 14.21 -8.30
C ALA A 128 15.01 13.70 -9.38
N LYS A 129 16.25 13.39 -9.03
CA LYS A 129 17.21 12.76 -9.95
C LYS A 129 16.80 11.33 -10.28
N LEU A 130 16.33 10.59 -9.28
CA LEU A 130 15.95 9.18 -9.41
C LEU A 130 14.76 8.99 -10.36
N TRP A 131 13.76 9.87 -10.26
CA TRP A 131 12.48 9.73 -10.97
C TRP A 131 12.25 10.78 -12.06
N ASN A 132 13.25 11.66 -12.29
CA ASN A 132 13.15 12.78 -13.22
C ASN A 132 12.00 13.74 -12.86
N GLY A 133 11.85 13.99 -11.56
CA GLY A 133 10.81 14.84 -10.98
C GLY A 133 11.31 16.24 -10.66
N ARG A 134 10.51 17.01 -9.91
CA ARG A 134 10.80 18.38 -9.49
C ARG A 134 11.12 18.43 -8.00
N ALA A 135 12.39 18.64 -7.67
CA ALA A 135 12.82 18.85 -6.27
C ALA A 135 12.17 20.08 -5.64
N GLY A 136 11.85 19.98 -4.36
CA GLY A 136 11.22 21.03 -3.58
C GLY A 136 9.74 21.28 -3.90
N ALA A 137 9.16 20.52 -4.84
CA ALA A 137 7.73 20.53 -5.13
C ALA A 137 7.04 19.31 -4.51
N PRO A 138 5.77 19.42 -4.08
CA PRO A 138 5.00 18.28 -3.64
C PRO A 138 4.92 17.18 -4.70
N PHE A 139 4.80 15.92 -4.25
CA PHE A 139 4.45 14.83 -5.16
C PHE A 139 3.10 15.10 -5.80
N ASP A 140 2.11 15.51 -5.00
CA ASP A 140 0.83 15.98 -5.49
C ASP A 140 0.50 17.38 -4.97
N PRO A 141 0.68 18.42 -5.80
CA PRO A 141 0.34 19.79 -5.43
C PRO A 141 -1.17 20.04 -5.34
N ASN A 142 -2.00 19.11 -5.82
CA ASN A 142 -3.47 19.22 -5.84
C ASN A 142 -4.14 18.46 -4.69
N TYR A 143 -3.36 17.70 -3.91
CA TYR A 143 -3.84 16.91 -2.79
C TYR A 143 -4.77 17.71 -1.87
N HIS A 144 -5.99 17.21 -1.64
CA HIS A 144 -7.06 17.84 -0.87
C HIS A 144 -7.46 19.24 -1.34
N LYS A 145 -7.33 19.56 -2.63
CA LYS A 145 -7.68 20.85 -3.22
C LYS A 145 -8.75 20.70 -4.31
N ALA A 146 -9.46 21.77 -4.60
CA ALA A 146 -10.42 21.81 -5.70
C ALA A 146 -9.75 21.63 -7.09
N THR A 147 -8.43 21.75 -7.17
CA THR A 147 -7.63 21.51 -8.37
C THR A 147 -7.27 20.05 -8.56
N ASP A 148 -7.65 19.15 -7.64
CA ASP A 148 -7.44 17.72 -7.82
C ASP A 148 -8.49 17.16 -8.79
N THR A 149 -8.10 17.16 -10.06
CA THR A 149 -8.95 16.77 -11.18
C THR A 149 -8.20 15.79 -12.09
N ILE A 150 -8.94 15.07 -12.92
CA ILE A 150 -8.39 14.05 -13.83
C ILE A 150 -7.33 14.61 -14.81
N GLU A 151 -7.39 15.90 -15.13
CA GLU A 151 -6.44 16.57 -16.02
C GLU A 151 -5.05 16.73 -15.37
N HIS A 152 -4.96 16.63 -14.05
CA HIS A 152 -3.71 16.77 -13.31
C HIS A 152 -3.05 15.45 -12.94
N ILE A 153 -3.61 14.31 -13.35
CA ILE A 153 -3.01 12.99 -13.12
C ILE A 153 -1.87 12.74 -14.11
N ASP A 154 -0.72 12.26 -13.60
CA ASP A 154 0.34 11.73 -14.46
C ASP A 154 -0.07 10.36 -15.03
N GLN A 155 -0.47 10.35 -16.30
CA GLN A 155 -0.96 9.16 -16.98
C GLN A 155 0.13 8.07 -17.12
N THR A 156 1.40 8.45 -17.18
CA THR A 156 2.52 7.50 -17.27
C THR A 156 2.73 6.80 -15.93
N ALA A 157 2.74 7.55 -14.84
CA ALA A 157 2.83 6.97 -13.50
C ALA A 157 1.63 6.06 -13.21
N LEU A 158 0.41 6.53 -13.52
CA LEU A 158 -0.80 5.73 -13.35
C LEU A 158 -0.75 4.42 -14.16
N ALA A 159 -0.27 4.47 -15.40
CA ALA A 159 -0.14 3.28 -16.24
C ALA A 159 0.89 2.28 -15.66
N ILE A 160 2.05 2.76 -15.22
CA ILE A 160 3.09 1.92 -14.63
C ILE A 160 2.57 1.30 -13.31
N GLN A 161 2.05 2.11 -12.41
CA GLN A 161 1.59 1.62 -11.11
C GLN A 161 0.33 0.75 -11.25
N GLY A 162 -0.59 1.11 -12.14
CA GLY A 162 -1.77 0.28 -12.45
C GLY A 162 -1.41 -1.09 -13.04
N ALA A 163 -0.38 -1.16 -13.88
CA ALA A 163 0.14 -2.46 -14.33
C ALA A 163 0.76 -3.27 -13.16
N GLY A 164 1.38 -2.59 -12.18
CA GLY A 164 1.86 -3.20 -10.93
C GLY A 164 0.75 -3.79 -10.08
N VAL A 165 -0.40 -3.11 -10.02
CA VAL A 165 -1.63 -3.66 -9.41
C VAL A 165 -2.01 -4.98 -10.07
N GLY A 166 -2.12 -4.98 -11.40
CA GLY A 166 -2.45 -6.19 -12.16
C GLY A 166 -1.44 -7.32 -11.96
N TYR A 167 -0.14 -6.98 -11.92
CA TYR A 167 0.93 -7.94 -11.67
C TYR A 167 0.82 -8.60 -10.30
N ALA A 168 0.67 -7.80 -9.22
CA ALA A 168 0.58 -8.32 -7.86
C ALA A 168 -0.69 -9.15 -7.65
N VAL A 169 -1.85 -8.67 -8.16
CA VAL A 169 -3.11 -9.42 -8.11
C VAL A 169 -2.99 -10.75 -8.84
N GLY A 170 -2.44 -10.77 -10.05
CA GLY A 170 -2.23 -11.99 -10.82
C GLY A 170 -1.30 -12.98 -10.11
N PHE A 171 -0.22 -12.48 -9.53
CA PHE A 171 0.74 -13.30 -8.78
C PHE A 171 0.06 -14.01 -7.60
N TYR A 172 -0.59 -13.26 -6.68
CA TYR A 172 -1.21 -13.82 -5.49
C TYR A 172 -2.51 -14.57 -5.77
N ALA A 173 -3.25 -14.23 -6.83
CA ALA A 173 -4.40 -15.02 -7.27
C ALA A 173 -3.98 -16.44 -7.71
N THR A 174 -2.80 -16.56 -8.27
CA THR A 174 -2.27 -17.85 -8.76
C THR A 174 -1.70 -18.68 -7.61
N ASP A 175 -0.89 -18.10 -6.75
CA ASP A 175 -0.22 -18.81 -5.66
C ASP A 175 -0.12 -17.94 -4.40
N ILE A 176 -0.61 -18.47 -3.26
CA ILE A 176 -0.47 -17.90 -1.92
C ILE A 176 0.19 -18.90 -0.95
N THR A 177 0.97 -19.83 -1.47
CA THR A 177 1.73 -20.79 -0.65
C THR A 177 2.95 -20.16 0.00
N GLY A 178 3.67 -20.92 0.83
CA GLY A 178 4.88 -20.46 1.51
C GLY A 178 5.96 -19.90 0.58
N ARG A 179 5.95 -20.23 -0.72
CA ARG A 179 6.87 -19.62 -1.73
C ARG A 179 6.63 -18.13 -1.93
N THR A 180 5.42 -17.66 -1.70
CA THR A 180 5.04 -16.25 -1.81
C THR A 180 5.29 -15.46 -0.53
N GLY A 181 5.73 -16.13 0.54
CA GLY A 181 5.95 -15.55 1.86
C GLY A 181 4.67 -15.34 2.67
N MET A 182 3.53 -15.84 2.18
CA MET A 182 2.28 -15.76 2.93
C MET A 182 2.15 -16.97 3.87
N PRO A 183 1.82 -16.76 5.17
CA PRO A 183 1.57 -17.87 6.07
C PRO A 183 0.35 -18.67 5.62
N PRO A 184 0.36 -20.02 5.76
CA PRO A 184 -0.80 -20.84 5.52
C PRO A 184 -1.93 -20.48 6.49
N ARG A 185 -3.18 -20.71 6.10
CA ARG A 185 -4.37 -20.24 6.84
C ARG A 185 -4.31 -20.53 8.35
N ASP A 186 -3.92 -21.74 8.71
CA ASP A 186 -3.94 -22.19 10.11
C ASP A 186 -2.82 -21.57 10.96
N GLU A 187 -1.76 -21.09 10.34
CA GLU A 187 -0.62 -20.41 10.98
C GLU A 187 -0.80 -18.89 11.05
N ARG A 188 -1.85 -18.33 10.40
CA ARG A 188 -2.11 -16.89 10.40
C ARG A 188 -2.50 -16.41 11.78
N THR A 189 -1.66 -15.58 12.39
CA THR A 189 -2.00 -14.84 13.62
C THR A 189 -2.90 -13.67 13.26
N ARG A 190 -4.08 -13.59 13.88
CA ARG A 190 -5.07 -12.53 13.63
C ARG A 190 -5.58 -11.96 14.94
N HIS A 191 -5.94 -10.69 14.92
CA HIS A 191 -6.46 -9.96 16.07
C HIS A 191 -7.78 -9.27 15.69
N THR A 192 -8.73 -9.25 16.61
CA THR A 192 -9.90 -8.38 16.47
C THR A 192 -9.47 -6.92 16.65
N VAL A 193 -10.01 -6.04 15.84
CA VAL A 193 -9.79 -4.60 15.96
C VAL A 193 -10.97 -4.01 16.73
N GLU A 194 -10.67 -3.32 17.83
CA GLU A 194 -11.68 -2.68 18.64
C GLU A 194 -12.19 -1.40 17.94
N PRO A 195 -13.47 -1.07 18.06
CA PRO A 195 -14.04 0.16 17.54
C PRO A 195 -13.30 1.40 18.07
N LYS A 196 -13.02 2.36 17.17
CA LYS A 196 -12.48 3.68 17.52
C LYS A 196 -13.56 4.57 18.09
#